data_b3f8bfde47149b24da70ae8f20df2bd7
#
_entry.id   b3f8bfde47149b24da70ae8f20df2bd7
#
_cell.length_a   1.000
_cell.length_b   1.000
_cell.length_c   1.000
_cell.angle_alpha   90.00
_cell.angle_beta   90.00
_cell.angle_gamma   90.00
#
_symmetry.space_group_name_H-M   'P 1'
#
loop_
_entity.id
_entity.type
_entity.pdbx_description
1 polymer ?
#
loop_
_entity_poly.entity_id
_entity_poly.type
_entity_poly.pdbx_seq_one_letter_code
_entity_poly.pdbx_strand_id
1 'polypeptide(L)'
;MKKPLKIVTIAAAVLVVASLAGLVITGLKIGWGPFSFLHTWDADVEKLQQTYPAEENQNGIIFYGASNFRMWTEMENDLPKYRVQNHGFGGCTDQDLMHYADKLLYPYHPAIVFFQTGSNDYVSLKGTDAEKVAACMDDKKQMFAEIHDQLPDAKLVVMSGLLLPGRSEYRELTEEINKALEALCEETDYLWFVDASAMTWDGQCYADELFIKDGIHLNHEGQLLWMRDYIRPMIEALVSKFDLTQVQKEG
;
A
#
# COMPACT_ATOMS: atom_id res chain seq x y z
N MET A 1 18.07 59.72 -9.26
CA MET A 1 18.44 58.42 -8.66
C MET A 1 17.20 57.62 -8.28
N LYS A 2 16.62 56.80 -9.19
CA LYS A 2 15.41 55.96 -8.90
C LYS A 2 15.60 54.49 -9.36
N LYS A 3 16.85 53.93 -9.39
CA LYS A 3 17.13 52.57 -9.84
C LYS A 3 17.06 51.46 -8.76
N PRO A 4 17.21 51.65 -7.43
CA PRO A 4 17.26 50.51 -6.50
C PRO A 4 15.89 49.83 -6.30
N LEU A 5 14.78 50.55 -6.39
CA LEU A 5 13.45 49.98 -6.14
C LEU A 5 13.02 48.92 -7.18
N LYS A 6 13.34 49.14 -8.46
CA LYS A 6 13.05 48.17 -9.54
C LYS A 6 13.83 46.88 -9.42
N ILE A 7 15.08 46.94 -8.96
CA ILE A 7 15.94 45.76 -8.77
C ILE A 7 15.43 44.91 -7.63
N VAL A 8 15.03 45.52 -6.50
CA VAL A 8 14.45 44.82 -5.34
C VAL A 8 13.13 44.14 -5.72
N THR A 9 12.29 44.80 -6.51
CA THR A 9 11.00 44.22 -6.96
C THR A 9 11.23 43.04 -7.91
N ILE A 10 12.20 43.09 -8.79
CA ILE A 10 12.54 41.97 -9.71
C ILE A 10 13.11 40.80 -8.89
N ALA A 11 14.03 41.05 -7.96
CA ALA A 11 14.61 40.01 -7.13
C ALA A 11 13.54 39.31 -6.26
N ALA A 12 12.61 40.06 -5.68
CA ALA A 12 11.49 39.49 -4.92
C ALA A 12 10.56 38.63 -5.82
N ALA A 13 10.25 39.10 -7.02
CA ALA A 13 9.44 38.33 -7.99
C ALA A 13 10.14 37.03 -8.40
N VAL A 14 11.44 37.05 -8.65
CA VAL A 14 12.22 35.84 -8.98
C VAL A 14 12.22 34.84 -7.81
N LEU A 15 12.36 35.30 -6.59
CA LEU A 15 12.30 34.42 -5.40
C LEU A 15 10.92 33.80 -5.23
N VAL A 16 9.84 34.53 -5.44
CA VAL A 16 8.47 33.98 -5.37
C VAL A 16 8.24 32.93 -6.45
N VAL A 17 8.67 33.19 -7.69
CA VAL A 17 8.55 32.22 -8.80
C VAL A 17 9.39 30.97 -8.52
N ALA A 18 10.61 31.12 -8.01
CA ALA A 18 11.46 29.98 -7.63
C ALA A 18 10.85 29.15 -6.49
N SER A 19 10.26 29.80 -5.50
CA SER A 19 9.59 29.12 -4.40
C SER A 19 8.33 28.35 -4.87
N LEU A 20 7.52 28.96 -5.72
CA LEU A 20 6.36 28.30 -6.33
C LEU A 20 6.78 27.09 -7.20
N ALA A 21 7.81 27.27 -8.02
CA ALA A 21 8.35 26.17 -8.82
C ALA A 21 8.86 25.02 -7.93
N GLY A 22 9.53 25.34 -6.82
CA GLY A 22 9.95 24.34 -5.83
C GLY A 22 8.78 23.57 -5.22
N LEU A 23 7.70 24.25 -4.86
CA LEU A 23 6.49 23.62 -4.32
C LEU A 23 5.77 22.72 -5.35
N VAL A 24 5.71 23.17 -6.61
CA VAL A 24 5.14 22.36 -7.71
C VAL A 24 5.99 21.11 -7.95
N ILE A 25 7.32 21.25 -8.01
CA ILE A 25 8.25 20.12 -8.19
C ILE A 25 8.12 19.13 -7.03
N THR A 26 7.97 19.62 -5.80
CA THR A 26 7.76 18.75 -4.63
C THR A 26 6.43 18.02 -4.72
N GLY A 27 5.35 18.70 -5.10
CA GLY A 27 4.04 18.09 -5.33
C GLY A 27 4.09 17.00 -6.40
N LEU A 28 4.71 17.27 -7.54
CA LEU A 28 4.85 16.32 -8.65
C LEU A 28 5.71 15.11 -8.33
N LYS A 29 6.86 15.30 -7.65
CA LYS A 29 7.85 14.22 -7.45
C LYS A 29 7.63 13.40 -6.18
N ILE A 30 7.09 14.01 -5.14
CA ILE A 30 7.03 13.42 -3.79
C ILE A 30 5.58 13.17 -3.36
N GLY A 31 4.59 13.74 -4.07
CA GLY A 31 3.18 13.64 -3.69
C GLY A 31 2.86 14.35 -2.37
N TRP A 32 3.62 15.40 -2.01
CA TRP A 32 3.47 16.13 -0.76
C TRP A 32 3.38 17.64 -0.96
N GLY A 33 2.62 18.32 -0.09
CA GLY A 33 2.45 19.78 -0.11
C GLY A 33 1.23 20.23 -0.95
N PRO A 34 1.09 21.54 -1.19
CA PRO A 34 -0.12 22.13 -1.79
C PRO A 34 -0.39 21.71 -3.24
N PHE A 35 0.57 21.11 -3.91
CA PHE A 35 0.47 20.61 -5.29
C PHE A 35 0.58 19.08 -5.37
N SER A 36 0.36 18.36 -4.27
CA SER A 36 0.38 16.89 -4.22
C SER A 36 -0.65 16.25 -5.15
N PHE A 37 -1.74 16.94 -5.45
CA PHE A 37 -2.75 16.50 -6.43
C PHE A 37 -2.23 16.36 -7.88
N LEU A 38 -1.01 16.87 -8.16
CA LEU A 38 -0.33 16.70 -9.46
C LEU A 38 0.59 15.47 -9.47
N HIS A 39 0.75 14.80 -8.33
CA HIS A 39 1.58 13.60 -8.25
C HIS A 39 0.89 12.44 -8.96
N THR A 40 1.66 11.69 -9.73
CA THR A 40 1.26 10.41 -10.30
C THR A 40 2.34 9.39 -9.98
N TRP A 41 1.97 8.13 -9.93
CA TRP A 41 2.90 7.03 -9.68
C TRP A 41 3.45 6.42 -10.99
N ASP A 42 3.25 7.06 -12.15
CA ASP A 42 3.68 6.53 -13.44
C ASP A 42 5.14 6.09 -13.47
N ALA A 43 6.05 6.87 -12.85
CA ALA A 43 7.47 6.53 -12.79
C ALA A 43 7.76 5.32 -11.87
N ASP A 44 7.05 5.19 -10.74
CA ASP A 44 7.15 4.04 -9.86
C ASP A 44 6.59 2.79 -10.53
N VAL A 45 5.46 2.91 -11.21
CA VAL A 45 4.80 1.84 -11.98
C VAL A 45 5.70 1.36 -13.12
N GLU A 46 6.27 2.28 -13.92
CA GLU A 46 7.22 1.93 -14.98
C GLU A 46 8.44 1.18 -14.43
N LYS A 47 8.97 1.62 -13.30
CA LYS A 47 10.08 0.95 -12.63
C LYS A 47 9.69 -0.46 -12.17
N LEU A 48 8.50 -0.66 -11.63
CA LEU A 48 8.01 -1.97 -11.23
C LEU A 48 7.85 -2.91 -12.42
N GLN A 49 7.29 -2.43 -13.54
CA GLN A 49 7.20 -3.21 -14.77
C GLN A 49 8.57 -3.60 -15.35
N GLN A 50 9.58 -2.73 -15.20
CA GLN A 50 10.97 -3.04 -15.59
C GLN A 50 11.63 -4.05 -14.63
N THR A 51 11.31 -3.98 -13.33
CA THR A 51 11.84 -4.90 -12.32
C THR A 51 11.22 -6.29 -12.46
N TYR A 52 9.92 -6.34 -12.75
CA TYR A 52 9.13 -7.57 -12.91
C TYR A 52 8.43 -7.56 -14.28
N PRO A 53 9.13 -7.87 -15.39
CA PRO A 53 8.46 -8.01 -16.68
C PRO A 53 7.36 -9.07 -16.61
N ALA A 54 6.14 -8.73 -17.04
CA ALA A 54 4.97 -9.58 -16.85
C ALA A 54 5.10 -10.94 -17.53
N GLU A 55 5.78 -10.99 -18.69
CA GLU A 55 6.01 -12.25 -19.46
C GLU A 55 6.84 -13.28 -18.67
N GLU A 56 7.70 -12.81 -17.74
CA GLU A 56 8.61 -13.64 -16.95
C GLU A 56 8.08 -13.93 -15.54
N ASN A 57 7.04 -13.19 -15.11
CA ASN A 57 6.61 -13.12 -13.72
C ASN A 57 5.14 -13.50 -13.51
N GLN A 58 4.61 -14.44 -14.30
CA GLN A 58 3.22 -14.88 -14.19
C GLN A 58 3.02 -15.97 -13.13
N ASN A 59 1.77 -16.09 -12.66
CA ASN A 59 1.31 -17.14 -11.73
C ASN A 59 2.05 -17.17 -10.38
N GLY A 60 2.62 -16.05 -9.98
CA GLY A 60 3.31 -15.90 -8.69
C GLY A 60 2.40 -15.36 -7.59
N ILE A 61 3.04 -14.85 -6.54
CA ILE A 61 2.40 -14.13 -5.43
C ILE A 61 2.73 -12.66 -5.59
N ILE A 62 1.73 -11.80 -5.70
CA ILE A 62 1.92 -10.35 -5.77
C ILE A 62 1.54 -9.70 -4.45
N PHE A 63 2.43 -8.86 -3.93
CA PHE A 63 2.16 -7.94 -2.83
C PHE A 63 1.79 -6.58 -3.43
N TYR A 64 0.48 -6.30 -3.48
CA TYR A 64 -0.07 -5.12 -4.12
C TYR A 64 -0.60 -4.16 -3.07
N GLY A 65 0.03 -3.00 -2.92
CA GLY A 65 -0.32 -2.09 -1.85
C GLY A 65 0.58 -0.87 -1.72
N ALA A 66 0.53 -0.26 -0.53
CA ALA A 66 1.17 1.01 -0.26
C ALA A 66 2.63 0.88 0.24
N SER A 67 3.05 1.89 1.00
CA SER A 67 4.46 2.09 1.37
C SER A 67 5.06 1.02 2.27
N ASN A 68 4.26 0.30 3.08
CA ASN A 68 4.80 -0.79 3.89
C ASN A 68 5.30 -1.95 3.02
N PHE A 69 4.62 -2.26 1.91
CA PHE A 69 5.16 -3.20 0.93
C PHE A 69 6.34 -2.57 0.16
N ARG A 70 6.19 -1.36 -0.38
CA ARG A 70 7.27 -0.69 -1.13
C ARG A 70 8.59 -0.64 -0.36
N MET A 71 8.53 -0.40 0.95
CA MET A 71 9.72 -0.29 1.79
C MET A 71 10.28 -1.64 2.24
N TRP A 72 9.61 -2.73 1.95
CA TRP A 72 10.12 -4.08 2.22
C TRP A 72 10.99 -4.57 1.05
N THR A 73 12.19 -4.03 0.96
CA THR A 73 13.14 -4.29 -0.14
C THR A 73 13.71 -5.70 -0.15
N GLU A 74 13.72 -6.37 1.02
CA GLU A 74 14.25 -7.74 1.19
C GLU A 74 13.17 -8.83 1.05
N MET A 75 11.95 -8.49 0.62
CA MET A 75 10.80 -9.40 0.59
C MET A 75 11.09 -10.75 -0.12
N GLU A 76 11.77 -10.72 -1.25
CA GLU A 76 12.12 -11.93 -2.00
C GLU A 76 13.14 -12.81 -1.26
N ASN A 77 14.06 -12.18 -0.51
CA ASN A 77 15.03 -12.87 0.31
C ASN A 77 14.40 -13.44 1.59
N ASP A 78 13.41 -12.74 2.15
CA ASP A 78 12.68 -13.17 3.34
C ASP A 78 11.67 -14.29 3.04
N LEU A 79 11.20 -14.39 1.79
CA LEU A 79 10.30 -15.43 1.28
C LEU A 79 10.95 -16.28 0.18
N PRO A 80 12.14 -16.87 0.41
CA PRO A 80 12.97 -17.48 -0.64
C PRO A 80 12.33 -18.71 -1.31
N LYS A 81 11.36 -19.33 -0.65
CA LYS A 81 10.66 -20.53 -1.16
C LYS A 81 9.58 -20.21 -2.19
N TYR A 82 9.18 -18.93 -2.30
CA TYR A 82 8.04 -18.53 -3.10
C TYR A 82 8.44 -17.57 -4.23
N ARG A 83 7.66 -17.58 -5.28
CA ARG A 83 7.77 -16.64 -6.40
C ARG A 83 6.98 -15.37 -6.05
N VAL A 84 7.58 -14.53 -5.20
CA VAL A 84 6.96 -13.29 -4.75
C VAL A 84 7.42 -12.10 -5.59
N GLN A 85 6.54 -11.13 -5.75
CA GLN A 85 6.77 -9.87 -6.44
C GLN A 85 6.22 -8.73 -5.57
N ASN A 86 7.05 -7.73 -5.34
CA ASN A 86 6.65 -6.55 -4.56
C ASN A 86 6.19 -5.43 -5.50
N HIS A 87 4.88 -5.30 -5.67
CA HIS A 87 4.24 -4.25 -6.45
C HIS A 87 3.70 -3.12 -5.57
N GLY A 88 4.37 -2.86 -4.45
CA GLY A 88 4.05 -1.73 -3.57
C GLY A 88 4.54 -0.40 -4.13
N PHE A 89 3.70 0.64 -4.08
CA PHE A 89 4.10 2.02 -4.38
C PHE A 89 3.60 2.98 -3.31
N GLY A 90 4.47 3.90 -2.88
CA GLY A 90 4.29 4.64 -1.63
C GLY A 90 3.24 5.73 -1.69
N GLY A 91 2.37 5.79 -0.68
CA GLY A 91 1.38 6.85 -0.56
C GLY A 91 0.10 6.63 -1.36
N CYS A 92 -0.03 5.51 -2.08
CA CYS A 92 -1.22 5.20 -2.87
C CYS A 92 -2.45 4.92 -2.00
N THR A 93 -3.61 5.14 -2.59
CA THR A 93 -4.94 4.82 -2.10
C THR A 93 -5.49 3.59 -2.82
N ASP A 94 -6.66 3.09 -2.42
CA ASP A 94 -7.35 2.02 -3.11
C ASP A 94 -7.70 2.42 -4.56
N GLN A 95 -8.09 3.69 -4.79
CA GLN A 95 -8.37 4.21 -6.13
C GLN A 95 -7.11 4.24 -7.01
N ASP A 96 -5.94 4.52 -6.44
CA ASP A 96 -4.67 4.45 -7.18
C ASP A 96 -4.32 3.01 -7.54
N LEU A 97 -4.56 2.06 -6.62
CA LEU A 97 -4.39 0.64 -6.92
C LEU A 97 -5.29 0.20 -8.07
N MET A 98 -6.58 0.57 -8.07
CA MET A 98 -7.49 0.29 -9.18
C MET A 98 -6.97 0.90 -10.49
N HIS A 99 -6.54 2.16 -10.46
CA HIS A 99 -6.04 2.87 -11.64
C HIS A 99 -4.83 2.17 -12.30
N TYR A 100 -3.97 1.53 -11.52
CA TYR A 100 -2.77 0.86 -12.05
C TYR A 100 -2.86 -0.66 -12.14
N ALA A 101 -4.02 -1.25 -11.86
CA ALA A 101 -4.20 -2.69 -11.88
C ALA A 101 -3.98 -3.31 -13.27
N ASP A 102 -4.34 -2.61 -14.35
CA ASP A 102 -4.10 -3.00 -15.73
C ASP A 102 -2.61 -3.09 -16.10
N LYS A 103 -1.74 -2.44 -15.33
CA LYS A 103 -0.28 -2.43 -15.53
C LYS A 103 0.47 -3.32 -14.53
N LEU A 104 0.01 -3.38 -13.27
CA LEU A 104 0.73 -3.99 -12.17
C LEU A 104 0.10 -5.27 -11.63
N LEU A 105 -1.11 -5.64 -12.07
CA LEU A 105 -1.79 -6.80 -11.53
C LEU A 105 -2.31 -7.75 -12.63
N TYR A 106 -3.17 -7.28 -13.53
CA TYR A 106 -3.84 -8.15 -14.50
C TYR A 106 -2.89 -8.87 -15.47
N PRO A 107 -1.82 -8.26 -16.02
CA PRO A 107 -0.92 -8.94 -16.94
C PRO A 107 -0.10 -10.08 -16.33
N TYR A 108 -0.03 -10.13 -14.99
CA TYR A 108 0.75 -11.13 -14.26
C TYR A 108 -0.02 -12.42 -13.95
N HIS A 109 -1.34 -12.41 -14.07
CA HIS A 109 -2.22 -13.54 -13.73
C HIS A 109 -1.82 -14.21 -12.41
N PRO A 110 -1.71 -13.46 -11.29
CA PRO A 110 -1.18 -13.97 -10.04
C PRO A 110 -2.07 -15.08 -9.47
N ALA A 111 -1.47 -16.07 -8.83
CA ALA A 111 -2.22 -17.09 -8.11
C ALA A 111 -2.70 -16.58 -6.73
N ILE A 112 -1.91 -15.70 -6.09
CA ILE A 112 -2.25 -15.07 -4.82
C ILE A 112 -1.90 -13.58 -4.90
N VAL A 113 -2.78 -12.74 -4.37
CA VAL A 113 -2.53 -11.30 -4.22
C VAL A 113 -2.72 -10.90 -2.77
N PHE A 114 -1.70 -10.32 -2.17
CA PHE A 114 -1.79 -9.68 -0.86
C PHE A 114 -2.06 -8.19 -1.01
N PHE A 115 -3.11 -7.68 -0.38
CA PHE A 115 -3.46 -6.27 -0.35
C PHE A 115 -3.18 -5.66 1.02
N GLN A 116 -2.44 -4.56 1.05
CA GLN A 116 -2.24 -3.74 2.25
C GLN A 116 -2.38 -2.27 1.90
N THR A 117 -3.51 -1.70 2.27
CA THR A 117 -3.90 -0.32 2.01
C THR A 117 -4.69 0.25 3.20
N GLY A 118 -5.20 1.44 3.06
CA GLY A 118 -6.23 2.02 3.90
C GLY A 118 -5.79 3.24 4.69
N SER A 119 -4.60 3.29 5.26
CA SER A 119 -4.25 4.44 6.09
C SER A 119 -4.07 5.75 5.30
N ASN A 120 -3.73 5.68 4.02
CA ASN A 120 -3.65 6.86 3.16
C ASN A 120 -5.04 7.35 2.74
N ASP A 121 -5.99 6.43 2.60
CA ASP A 121 -7.36 6.70 2.23
C ASP A 121 -8.04 7.57 3.29
N TYR A 122 -8.19 7.06 4.52
CA TYR A 122 -8.92 7.75 5.57
C TYR A 122 -8.23 9.00 6.12
N VAL A 123 -6.90 9.11 6.05
CA VAL A 123 -6.17 10.32 6.47
C VAL A 123 -6.53 11.52 5.58
N SER A 124 -6.80 11.30 4.31
CA SER A 124 -7.18 12.35 3.37
C SER A 124 -8.66 12.73 3.43
N LEU A 125 -9.52 11.84 3.95
CA LEU A 125 -10.96 12.05 4.02
C LEU A 125 -11.37 13.03 5.11
N LYS A 126 -12.42 13.80 4.82
CA LYS A 126 -13.10 14.67 5.79
C LYS A 126 -14.37 13.98 6.25
N GLY A 127 -14.87 14.38 7.43
CA GLY A 127 -16.11 13.85 7.98
C GLY A 127 -15.90 13.11 9.30
N THR A 128 -16.95 12.48 9.77
CA THR A 128 -16.94 11.60 10.96
C THR A 128 -16.26 10.28 10.66
N ASP A 129 -15.82 9.55 11.68
CA ASP A 129 -15.19 8.24 11.49
C ASP A 129 -16.15 7.25 10.80
N ALA A 130 -17.43 7.27 11.13
CA ALA A 130 -18.44 6.45 10.46
C ALA A 130 -18.54 6.74 8.94
N GLU A 131 -18.46 8.01 8.53
CA GLU A 131 -18.45 8.41 7.12
C GLU A 131 -17.15 7.95 6.43
N LYS A 132 -16.01 8.03 7.13
CA LYS A 132 -14.73 7.53 6.60
C LYS A 132 -14.72 6.01 6.45
N VAL A 133 -15.23 5.26 7.45
CA VAL A 133 -15.38 3.81 7.35
C VAL A 133 -16.23 3.45 6.14
N ALA A 134 -17.40 4.09 5.99
CA ALA A 134 -18.29 3.82 4.86
C ALA A 134 -17.61 4.06 3.51
N ALA A 135 -16.93 5.21 3.34
CA ALA A 135 -16.23 5.55 2.11
C ALA A 135 -15.09 4.56 1.80
N CYS A 136 -14.24 4.24 2.79
CA CYS A 136 -13.16 3.26 2.61
C CYS A 136 -13.70 1.88 2.26
N MET A 137 -14.80 1.45 2.87
CA MET A 137 -15.38 0.14 2.58
C MET A 137 -16.06 0.08 1.23
N ASP A 138 -16.66 1.18 0.75
CA ASP A 138 -17.23 1.26 -0.59
C ASP A 138 -16.13 1.14 -1.66
N ASP A 139 -15.01 1.88 -1.52
CA ASP A 139 -13.85 1.78 -2.41
C ASP A 139 -13.27 0.35 -2.43
N LYS A 140 -13.11 -0.27 -1.26
CA LYS A 140 -12.58 -1.64 -1.14
C LYS A 140 -13.48 -2.69 -1.77
N LYS A 141 -14.78 -2.62 -1.53
CA LYS A 141 -15.76 -3.54 -2.14
C LYS A 141 -15.71 -3.45 -3.67
N GLN A 142 -15.66 -2.23 -4.21
CA GLN A 142 -15.55 -2.01 -5.64
C GLN A 142 -14.24 -2.58 -6.16
N MET A 143 -13.11 -2.26 -5.53
CA MET A 143 -11.78 -2.72 -5.92
C MET A 143 -11.70 -4.25 -5.96
N PHE A 144 -12.11 -4.93 -4.89
CA PHE A 144 -12.02 -6.39 -4.84
C PHE A 144 -12.96 -7.08 -5.84
N ALA A 145 -14.17 -6.54 -6.06
CA ALA A 145 -15.08 -7.07 -7.05
C ALA A 145 -14.51 -6.92 -8.48
N GLU A 146 -13.97 -5.75 -8.82
CA GLU A 146 -13.39 -5.50 -10.13
C GLU A 146 -12.14 -6.37 -10.37
N ILE A 147 -11.28 -6.51 -9.36
CA ILE A 147 -10.10 -7.38 -9.48
C ILE A 147 -10.51 -8.85 -9.61
N HIS A 148 -11.51 -9.30 -8.87
CA HIS A 148 -12.00 -10.68 -9.00
C HIS A 148 -12.61 -10.95 -10.37
N ASP A 149 -13.35 -10.01 -10.93
CA ASP A 149 -13.91 -10.14 -12.30
C ASP A 149 -12.82 -10.31 -13.37
N GLN A 150 -11.66 -9.63 -13.19
CA GLN A 150 -10.52 -9.73 -14.10
C GLN A 150 -9.62 -10.95 -13.81
N LEU A 151 -9.58 -11.40 -12.56
CA LEU A 151 -8.69 -12.46 -12.05
C LEU A 151 -9.50 -13.48 -11.22
N PRO A 152 -10.46 -14.21 -11.80
CA PRO A 152 -11.39 -15.07 -11.05
C PRO A 152 -10.72 -16.26 -10.34
N ASP A 153 -9.54 -16.68 -10.79
CA ASP A 153 -8.78 -17.78 -10.20
C ASP A 153 -7.85 -17.33 -9.06
N ALA A 154 -7.52 -16.03 -8.98
CA ALA A 154 -6.62 -15.49 -7.97
C ALA A 154 -7.22 -15.55 -6.55
N LYS A 155 -6.39 -15.85 -5.56
CA LYS A 155 -6.75 -15.79 -4.15
C LYS A 155 -6.40 -14.40 -3.61
N LEU A 156 -7.42 -13.61 -3.27
CA LEU A 156 -7.25 -12.23 -2.83
C LEU A 156 -7.15 -12.20 -1.31
N VAL A 157 -5.97 -11.90 -0.77
CA VAL A 157 -5.69 -11.84 0.66
C VAL A 157 -5.70 -10.39 1.12
N VAL A 158 -6.62 -10.05 2.00
CA VAL A 158 -6.80 -8.72 2.57
C VAL A 158 -6.07 -8.66 3.91
N MET A 159 -5.03 -7.84 3.99
CA MET A 159 -4.32 -7.59 5.24
C MET A 159 -5.04 -6.51 6.04
N SER A 160 -5.17 -6.70 7.35
CA SER A 160 -5.64 -5.62 8.24
C SER A 160 -4.75 -4.39 8.15
N GLY A 161 -5.32 -3.22 8.42
CA GLY A 161 -4.52 -2.03 8.74
C GLY A 161 -3.74 -2.28 10.03
N LEU A 162 -2.43 -2.01 10.01
CA LEU A 162 -1.61 -2.00 11.22
C LEU A 162 -1.96 -0.80 12.08
N LEU A 163 -1.88 -0.97 13.40
CA LEU A 163 -2.08 0.12 14.34
C LEU A 163 -0.76 0.87 14.50
N LEU A 164 -0.71 2.11 14.03
CA LEU A 164 0.51 2.87 13.78
C LEU A 164 0.76 3.91 14.87
N PRO A 165 1.89 3.87 15.61
CA PRO A 165 2.20 4.89 16.61
C PRO A 165 2.27 6.30 16.01
N GLY A 166 2.77 6.45 14.79
CA GLY A 166 2.82 7.73 14.06
C GLY A 166 1.47 8.23 13.52
N ARG A 167 0.41 7.45 13.71
CA ARG A 167 -0.99 7.78 13.37
C ARG A 167 -1.95 7.34 14.48
N SER A 168 -1.52 7.47 15.74
CA SER A 168 -2.26 6.99 16.90
C SER A 168 -3.66 7.61 17.06
N GLU A 169 -3.87 8.80 16.52
CA GLU A 169 -5.18 9.47 16.48
C GLU A 169 -6.20 8.74 15.60
N TYR A 170 -5.76 7.87 14.70
CA TYR A 170 -6.63 7.07 13.83
C TYR A 170 -6.76 5.61 14.30
N ARG A 171 -6.27 5.25 15.50
CA ARG A 171 -6.27 3.87 15.98
C ARG A 171 -7.68 3.26 15.97
N GLU A 172 -8.64 3.93 16.60
CA GLU A 172 -10.02 3.45 16.71
C GLU A 172 -10.68 3.32 15.33
N LEU A 173 -10.45 4.30 14.45
CA LEU A 173 -10.92 4.24 13.07
C LEU A 173 -10.33 3.04 12.30
N THR A 174 -9.03 2.77 12.50
CA THR A 174 -8.37 1.61 11.86
C THR A 174 -8.96 0.30 12.39
N GLU A 175 -9.22 0.19 13.69
CA GLU A 175 -9.87 -0.97 14.30
C GLU A 175 -11.29 -1.20 13.75
N GLU A 176 -12.07 -0.13 13.54
CA GLU A 176 -13.41 -0.21 12.93
C GLU A 176 -13.34 -0.66 11.47
N ILE A 177 -12.40 -0.14 10.69
CA ILE A 177 -12.18 -0.58 9.30
C ILE A 177 -11.75 -2.05 9.26
N ASN A 178 -10.84 -2.49 10.15
CA ASN A 178 -10.41 -3.88 10.22
C ASN A 178 -11.57 -4.83 10.49
N LYS A 179 -12.47 -4.50 11.43
CA LYS A 179 -13.70 -5.28 11.69
C LYS A 179 -14.62 -5.35 10.47
N ALA A 180 -14.77 -4.23 9.75
CA ALA A 180 -15.59 -4.20 8.55
C ALA A 180 -14.97 -5.00 7.40
N LEU A 181 -13.62 -5.03 7.28
CA LEU A 181 -12.89 -5.86 6.33
C LEU A 181 -13.02 -7.35 6.64
N GLU A 182 -12.89 -7.73 7.91
CA GLU A 182 -13.10 -9.11 8.35
C GLU A 182 -14.51 -9.58 7.97
N ALA A 183 -15.55 -8.82 8.31
CA ALA A 183 -16.93 -9.13 7.96
C ALA A 183 -17.13 -9.24 6.42
N LEU A 184 -16.53 -8.34 5.63
CA LEU A 184 -16.59 -8.43 4.17
C LEU A 184 -15.95 -9.72 3.65
N CYS A 185 -14.81 -10.11 4.22
CA CYS A 185 -14.12 -11.34 3.82
C CYS A 185 -14.88 -12.61 4.25
N GLU A 186 -15.59 -12.59 5.39
CA GLU A 186 -16.46 -13.69 5.81
C GLU A 186 -17.66 -13.88 4.87
N GLU A 187 -18.17 -12.80 4.29
CA GLU A 187 -19.31 -12.81 3.37
C GLU A 187 -18.92 -13.05 1.90
N THR A 188 -17.60 -13.14 1.60
CA THR A 188 -17.10 -13.14 0.21
C THR A 188 -16.15 -14.30 -0.05
N ASP A 189 -16.56 -15.28 -0.82
CA ASP A 189 -15.89 -16.57 -1.03
C ASP A 189 -14.47 -16.46 -1.63
N TYR A 190 -14.15 -15.38 -2.33
CA TYR A 190 -12.86 -15.16 -2.99
C TYR A 190 -11.88 -14.28 -2.19
N LEU A 191 -12.28 -13.81 -0.99
CA LEU A 191 -11.44 -13.03 -0.09
C LEU A 191 -10.96 -13.85 1.11
N TRP A 192 -9.74 -13.60 1.55
CA TRP A 192 -9.16 -14.16 2.77
C TRP A 192 -8.65 -13.02 3.63
N PHE A 193 -9.01 -13.00 4.90
CA PHE A 193 -8.56 -11.95 5.81
C PHE A 193 -7.37 -12.41 6.66
N VAL A 194 -6.39 -11.52 6.83
CA VAL A 194 -5.27 -11.70 7.76
C VAL A 194 -5.23 -10.50 8.70
N ASP A 195 -5.64 -10.72 9.95
CA ASP A 195 -5.52 -9.70 10.98
C ASP A 195 -4.11 -9.73 11.61
N ALA A 196 -3.32 -8.72 11.33
CA ALA A 196 -2.00 -8.48 11.92
C ALA A 196 -1.99 -7.27 12.88
N SER A 197 -3.15 -6.74 13.25
CA SER A 197 -3.24 -5.54 14.10
C SER A 197 -2.60 -5.73 15.47
N ALA A 198 -2.77 -6.92 16.08
CA ALA A 198 -2.17 -7.28 17.36
C ALA A 198 -0.63 -7.36 17.34
N MET A 199 0.00 -7.40 16.17
CA MET A 199 1.46 -7.33 16.03
C MET A 199 2.00 -5.98 16.51
N THR A 200 1.24 -4.92 16.30
CA THR A 200 1.70 -3.54 16.51
C THR A 200 1.04 -2.84 17.69
N TRP A 201 0.02 -3.46 18.29
CA TRP A 201 -0.71 -2.94 19.44
C TRP A 201 -1.21 -4.08 20.34
N ASP A 202 -0.77 -4.12 21.60
CA ASP A 202 -1.13 -5.19 22.56
C ASP A 202 -2.40 -4.90 23.39
N GLY A 203 -3.10 -3.81 23.07
CA GLY A 203 -4.25 -3.31 23.84
C GLY A 203 -3.89 -2.19 24.83
N GLN A 204 -2.60 -1.92 25.07
CA GLN A 204 -2.10 -0.90 25.99
C GLN A 204 -0.98 -0.04 25.38
N CYS A 205 -0.04 -0.68 24.67
CA CYS A 205 1.15 -0.03 24.11
C CYS A 205 1.35 -0.40 22.65
N TYR A 206 1.96 0.53 21.90
CA TYR A 206 2.47 0.24 20.58
C TYR A 206 3.82 -0.50 20.68
N ALA A 207 4.07 -1.39 19.74
CA ALA A 207 5.37 -2.05 19.55
C ALA A 207 6.29 -1.11 18.75
N ASP A 208 6.70 0.02 19.36
CA ASP A 208 7.48 1.08 18.71
C ASP A 208 8.79 0.56 18.09
N GLU A 209 9.38 -0.48 18.66
CA GLU A 209 10.61 -1.13 18.18
C GLU A 209 10.46 -1.80 16.81
N LEU A 210 9.24 -2.07 16.36
CA LEU A 210 8.96 -2.65 15.04
C LEU A 210 8.91 -1.61 13.92
N PHE A 211 9.02 -0.33 14.26
CA PHE A 211 8.89 0.77 13.31
C PHE A 211 10.22 1.51 13.09
N ILE A 212 10.33 2.17 11.95
CA ILE A 212 11.34 3.22 11.78
C ILE A 212 10.89 4.49 12.53
N LYS A 213 11.72 5.53 12.55
CA LYS A 213 11.49 6.74 13.36
C LYS A 213 10.15 7.47 13.12
N ASP A 214 9.49 7.23 11.99
CA ASP A 214 8.22 7.88 11.67
C ASP A 214 7.00 7.23 12.36
N GLY A 215 7.18 6.03 12.93
CA GLY A 215 6.11 5.28 13.58
C GLY A 215 4.99 4.82 12.63
N ILE A 216 5.24 4.84 11.31
CA ILE A 216 4.27 4.47 10.26
C ILE A 216 4.75 3.23 9.51
N HIS A 217 6.04 3.20 9.20
CA HIS A 217 6.62 2.15 8.38
C HIS A 217 7.38 1.14 9.25
N LEU A 218 7.13 -0.14 9.00
CA LEU A 218 7.85 -1.22 9.66
C LEU A 218 9.35 -1.14 9.30
N ASN A 219 10.21 -1.37 10.31
CA ASN A 219 11.59 -1.72 10.07
C ASN A 219 11.71 -3.20 9.65
N HIS A 220 12.93 -3.67 9.36
CA HIS A 220 13.10 -5.04 8.87
C HIS A 220 12.69 -6.10 9.92
N GLU A 221 12.86 -5.85 11.21
CA GLU A 221 12.41 -6.75 12.27
C GLU A 221 10.88 -6.87 12.29
N GLY A 222 10.16 -5.74 12.15
CA GLY A 222 8.72 -5.73 12.00
C GLY A 222 8.25 -6.45 10.72
N GLN A 223 8.95 -6.28 9.61
CA GLN A 223 8.68 -6.99 8.36
C GLN A 223 8.86 -8.51 8.50
N LEU A 224 9.94 -8.94 9.17
CA LEU A 224 10.19 -10.36 9.44
C LEU A 224 9.14 -10.99 10.37
N LEU A 225 8.70 -10.25 11.40
CA LEU A 225 7.62 -10.69 12.28
C LEU A 225 6.30 -10.84 11.49
N TRP A 226 5.96 -9.82 10.69
CA TRP A 226 4.76 -9.83 9.83
C TRP A 226 4.77 -11.01 8.86
N MET A 227 5.91 -11.25 8.20
CA MET A 227 6.12 -12.39 7.33
C MET A 227 5.95 -13.73 8.05
N ARG A 228 6.65 -13.90 9.18
CA ARG A 228 6.73 -15.19 9.88
C ARG A 228 5.40 -15.62 10.46
N ASP A 229 4.67 -14.70 11.09
CA ASP A 229 3.54 -15.03 11.93
C ASP A 229 2.18 -14.83 11.23
N TYR A 230 2.15 -14.05 10.13
CA TYR A 230 0.90 -13.70 9.46
C TYR A 230 0.89 -14.06 7.97
N ILE A 231 1.90 -13.62 7.21
CA ILE A 231 1.89 -13.76 5.74
C ILE A 231 2.20 -15.20 5.32
N ARG A 232 3.31 -15.75 5.81
CA ARG A 232 3.73 -17.12 5.44
C ARG A 232 2.70 -18.18 5.82
N PRO A 233 2.09 -18.18 7.01
CA PRO A 233 1.02 -19.13 7.33
C PRO A 233 -0.16 -19.06 6.37
N MET A 234 -0.55 -17.86 5.91
CA MET A 234 -1.61 -17.70 4.92
C MET A 234 -1.20 -18.27 3.55
N ILE A 235 0.03 -18.00 3.10
CA ILE A 235 0.54 -18.60 1.86
C ILE A 235 0.48 -20.13 1.95
N GLU A 236 1.00 -20.72 3.03
CA GLU A 236 1.03 -22.16 3.25
C GLU A 236 -0.38 -22.78 3.27
N ALA A 237 -1.32 -22.10 3.92
CA ALA A 237 -2.72 -22.53 3.96
C ALA A 237 -3.38 -22.52 2.57
N LEU A 238 -3.17 -21.45 1.78
CA LEU A 238 -3.73 -21.34 0.43
C LEU A 238 -3.07 -22.33 -0.54
N VAL A 239 -1.74 -22.46 -0.48
CA VAL A 239 -1.00 -23.45 -1.29
C VAL A 239 -1.52 -24.85 -1.03
N SER A 240 -1.68 -25.23 0.24
CA SER A 240 -2.20 -26.55 0.60
C SER A 240 -3.67 -26.74 0.21
N LYS A 241 -4.52 -25.74 0.43
CA LYS A 241 -5.96 -25.83 0.17
C LYS A 241 -6.30 -25.90 -1.32
N PHE A 242 -5.55 -25.22 -2.17
CA PHE A 242 -5.84 -25.06 -3.60
C PHE A 242 -4.79 -25.69 -4.52
N ASP A 243 -3.83 -26.43 -3.98
CA ASP A 243 -2.71 -27.08 -4.73
C ASP A 243 -1.93 -26.06 -5.61
N LEU A 244 -1.62 -24.88 -5.04
CA LEU A 244 -0.93 -23.80 -5.76
C LEU A 244 0.59 -24.02 -5.81
N THR A 245 1.06 -25.17 -6.30
CA THR A 245 2.49 -25.50 -6.33
C THR A 245 3.30 -24.58 -7.23
N GLN A 246 2.67 -23.97 -8.24
CA GLN A 246 3.31 -23.01 -9.17
C GLN A 246 3.84 -21.75 -8.51
N VAL A 247 3.38 -21.38 -7.30
CA VAL A 247 3.92 -20.24 -6.56
C VAL A 247 5.22 -20.56 -5.83
N GLN A 248 5.63 -21.82 -5.77
CA GLN A 248 6.88 -22.25 -5.16
C GLN A 248 8.03 -22.16 -6.17
N LYS A 249 9.24 -21.83 -5.70
CA LYS A 249 10.45 -21.93 -6.50
C LYS A 249 10.86 -23.37 -6.60
N GLU A 250 11.33 -23.76 -7.77
CA GLU A 250 11.99 -25.07 -7.95
C GLU A 250 13.23 -25.10 -7.04
N GLY A 251 13.39 -26.17 -6.25
CA GLY A 251 14.49 -26.34 -5.30
C GLY A 251 15.82 -26.71 -5.97
#